data_5677666d6fd22382adbea23e5a205429
#
_entry.id   5677666d6fd22382adbea23e5a205429
#
_cell.length_a   1.000
_cell.length_b   1.000
_cell.length_c   1.000
_cell.angle_alpha   90.00
_cell.angle_beta   90.00
_cell.angle_gamma   90.00
#
_symmetry.space_group_name_H-M   'P 1'
#
loop_
_entity.id
_entity.type
_entity.pdbx_description
1 polymer ?
#
loop_
_entity_poly.entity_id
_entity_poly.type
_entity_poly.pdbx_seq_one_letter_code
_entity_poly.pdbx_strand_id
1 'polypeptide(L)'
;MKILGLESSAKSASVALTEDGAVLARSFQNTGLTHSRTLLPMAEAMLSNCGLTMADVGAVAVAAGPGSFTGLRIGVSAAKGLAWAAELPCAGVSTLEAMAQNLAHLENTVIVCAMDARRNQVYNALFLAEGGTLRRLCDDRAVALDVVAADLKEEQRPKIVVGDGALLCYNHLRQAGIDCSLAPAHLRFQDAVGVCLCAERAAQEDRLVSAAELQIAYLRLSQAERERLQKEAKAE
;
A
#
# COMPACT_ATOMS: atom_id res chain seq x y z
N MET A 1 7.45 -10.17 17.47
CA MET A 1 6.06 -9.71 17.70
C MET A 1 5.20 -10.12 16.53
N LYS A 2 3.98 -10.66 16.77
CA LYS A 2 3.04 -10.98 15.69
C LYS A 2 2.31 -9.72 15.22
N ILE A 3 2.28 -9.48 13.92
CA ILE A 3 1.60 -8.34 13.30
C ILE A 3 0.54 -8.86 12.32
N LEU A 4 -0.71 -8.42 12.51
CA LEU A 4 -1.81 -8.66 11.58
C LEU A 4 -1.93 -7.48 10.61
N GLY A 5 -1.61 -7.69 9.34
CA GLY A 5 -1.66 -6.69 8.28
C GLY A 5 -2.92 -6.77 7.44
N LEU A 6 -3.48 -5.61 7.09
CA LEU A 6 -4.66 -5.45 6.25
C LEU A 6 -4.34 -4.56 5.04
N GLU A 7 -4.72 -5.00 3.85
CA GLU A 7 -4.55 -4.25 2.61
C GLU A 7 -5.86 -4.23 1.81
N SER A 8 -6.38 -3.04 1.55
CA SER A 8 -7.62 -2.82 0.80
C SER A 8 -7.62 -1.51 -0.01
N SER A 9 -6.43 -0.95 -0.22
CA SER A 9 -6.26 0.37 -0.85
C SER A 9 -6.54 0.41 -2.35
N ALA A 10 -6.60 -0.75 -3.02
CA ALA A 10 -6.81 -0.88 -4.46
C ALA A 10 -7.87 -1.94 -4.79
N LYS A 11 -7.74 -2.64 -5.93
CA LYS A 11 -8.68 -3.72 -6.33
C LYS A 11 -8.46 -5.01 -5.56
N SER A 12 -7.22 -5.31 -5.20
CA SER A 12 -6.89 -6.48 -4.39
C SER A 12 -7.28 -6.26 -2.93
N ALA A 13 -7.66 -7.33 -2.25
CA ALA A 13 -7.77 -7.44 -0.81
C ALA A 13 -6.73 -8.44 -0.32
N SER A 14 -6.01 -8.11 0.73
CA SER A 14 -5.03 -9.02 1.30
C SER A 14 -4.99 -8.88 2.82
N VAL A 15 -4.74 -9.99 3.49
CA VAL A 15 -4.41 -10.06 4.91
C VAL A 15 -3.17 -10.91 5.09
N ALA A 16 -2.32 -10.55 6.04
CA ALA A 16 -1.12 -11.29 6.37
C ALA A 16 -0.89 -11.31 7.88
N LEU A 17 -0.28 -12.37 8.34
CA LEU A 17 0.23 -12.49 9.69
C LEU A 17 1.74 -12.74 9.60
N THR A 18 2.51 -11.88 10.24
CA THR A 18 3.98 -12.04 10.33
C THR A 18 4.43 -12.13 11.78
N GLU A 19 5.57 -12.73 12.02
CA GLU A 19 6.26 -12.72 13.31
C GLU A 19 7.74 -12.44 13.07
N ASP A 20 8.24 -11.34 13.60
CA ASP A 20 9.65 -10.93 13.50
C ASP A 20 10.18 -10.99 12.05
N GLY A 21 9.41 -10.44 11.10
CA GLY A 21 9.68 -10.41 9.66
C GLY A 21 9.34 -11.69 8.90
N ALA A 22 9.11 -12.82 9.59
CA ALA A 22 8.73 -14.07 8.94
C ALA A 22 7.22 -14.11 8.66
N VAL A 23 6.83 -14.51 7.46
CA VAL A 23 5.42 -14.68 7.08
C VAL A 23 4.90 -15.99 7.67
N LEU A 24 3.93 -15.91 8.61
CA LEU A 24 3.24 -17.08 9.16
C LEU A 24 2.07 -17.50 8.27
N ALA A 25 1.30 -16.53 7.78
CA ALA A 25 0.18 -16.77 6.88
C ALA A 25 -0.08 -15.55 6.00
N ARG A 26 -0.67 -15.81 4.82
CA ARG A 26 -1.06 -14.80 3.85
C ARG A 26 -2.33 -15.24 3.12
N SER A 27 -3.26 -14.33 2.93
CA SER A 27 -4.42 -14.52 2.07
C SER A 27 -4.52 -13.32 1.12
N PHE A 28 -4.68 -13.60 -0.17
CA PHE A 28 -4.74 -12.58 -1.22
C PHE A 28 -5.91 -12.88 -2.16
N GLN A 29 -6.69 -11.86 -2.47
CA GLN A 29 -7.80 -11.94 -3.42
C GLN A 29 -7.77 -10.76 -4.39
N ASN A 30 -7.94 -11.04 -5.68
CA ASN A 30 -8.10 -10.02 -6.72
C ASN A 30 -9.29 -10.41 -7.63
N THR A 31 -10.44 -10.66 -7.00
CA THR A 31 -11.67 -11.18 -7.64
C THR A 31 -12.70 -10.10 -7.92
N GLY A 32 -12.43 -8.85 -7.51
CA GLY A 32 -13.37 -7.73 -7.68
C GLY A 32 -14.52 -7.71 -6.68
N LEU A 33 -14.47 -8.56 -5.65
CA LEU A 33 -15.44 -8.52 -4.56
C LEU A 33 -15.20 -7.31 -3.66
N THR A 34 -16.27 -6.85 -3.01
CA THR A 34 -16.21 -5.68 -2.12
C THR A 34 -15.40 -6.01 -0.86
N HIS A 35 -14.41 -5.18 -0.53
CA HIS A 35 -13.52 -5.38 0.62
C HIS A 35 -14.26 -5.50 1.96
N SER A 36 -15.38 -4.79 2.14
CA SER A 36 -16.23 -4.91 3.34
C SER A 36 -16.80 -6.31 3.56
N ARG A 37 -16.89 -7.14 2.51
CA ARG A 37 -17.37 -8.51 2.60
C ARG A 37 -16.26 -9.53 2.79
N THR A 38 -15.03 -9.18 2.41
CA THR A 38 -13.95 -10.17 2.30
C THR A 38 -12.85 -9.98 3.34
N LEU A 39 -12.52 -8.74 3.72
CA LEU A 39 -11.31 -8.44 4.49
C LEU A 39 -11.32 -9.09 5.89
N LEU A 40 -12.38 -8.86 6.68
CA LEU A 40 -12.48 -9.45 8.01
C LEU A 40 -12.65 -10.97 7.99
N PRO A 41 -13.51 -11.57 7.14
CA PRO A 41 -13.53 -13.03 6.99
C PRO A 41 -12.20 -13.66 6.58
N MET A 42 -11.40 -12.99 5.75
CA MET A 42 -10.04 -13.46 5.41
C MET A 42 -9.12 -13.45 6.64
N ALA A 43 -9.19 -12.41 7.47
CA ALA A 43 -8.39 -12.32 8.70
C ALA A 43 -8.81 -13.39 9.72
N GLU A 44 -10.10 -13.56 9.94
CA GLU A 44 -10.66 -14.58 10.84
C GLU A 44 -10.26 -16.00 10.41
N ALA A 45 -10.49 -16.34 9.14
CA ALA A 45 -10.12 -17.66 8.62
C ALA A 45 -8.61 -17.90 8.69
N MET A 46 -7.79 -16.89 8.43
CA MET A 46 -6.32 -16.99 8.50
C MET A 46 -5.86 -17.27 9.93
N LEU A 47 -6.33 -16.51 10.92
CA LEU A 47 -6.00 -16.73 12.34
C LEU A 47 -6.44 -18.11 12.80
N SER A 48 -7.69 -18.50 12.49
CA SER A 48 -8.25 -19.82 12.83
C SER A 48 -7.41 -20.97 12.24
N ASN A 49 -7.01 -20.87 10.98
CA ASN A 49 -6.18 -21.88 10.30
C ASN A 49 -4.75 -21.98 10.89
N CYS A 50 -4.28 -20.92 11.53
CA CYS A 50 -3.01 -20.92 12.27
C CYS A 50 -3.16 -21.39 13.72
N GLY A 51 -4.36 -21.68 14.19
CA GLY A 51 -4.64 -22.00 15.59
C GLY A 51 -4.44 -20.81 16.52
N LEU A 52 -4.58 -19.58 16.00
CA LEU A 52 -4.35 -18.32 16.71
C LEU A 52 -5.65 -17.51 16.84
N THR A 53 -5.62 -16.56 17.76
CA THR A 53 -6.69 -15.60 18.02
C THR A 53 -6.13 -14.17 18.04
N MET A 54 -6.98 -13.17 18.18
CA MET A 54 -6.51 -11.78 18.35
C MET A 54 -5.67 -11.57 19.63
N ALA A 55 -5.79 -12.44 20.63
CA ALA A 55 -4.98 -12.38 21.85
C ALA A 55 -3.48 -12.72 21.59
N ASP A 56 -3.19 -13.40 20.48
CA ASP A 56 -1.82 -13.76 20.07
C ASP A 56 -1.15 -12.69 19.22
N VAL A 57 -1.91 -11.67 18.79
CA VAL A 57 -1.44 -10.56 17.93
C VAL A 57 -0.89 -9.45 18.81
N GLY A 58 0.25 -8.88 18.42
CA GLY A 58 0.88 -7.78 19.15
C GLY A 58 0.58 -6.39 18.58
N ALA A 59 0.22 -6.31 17.28
CA ALA A 59 -0.18 -5.07 16.63
C ALA A 59 -1.04 -5.33 15.40
N VAL A 60 -1.92 -4.35 15.06
CA VAL A 60 -2.69 -4.36 13.81
C VAL A 60 -2.13 -3.30 12.87
N ALA A 61 -1.80 -3.70 11.65
CA ALA A 61 -1.27 -2.81 10.62
C ALA A 61 -2.23 -2.68 9.45
N VAL A 62 -2.24 -1.52 8.80
CA VAL A 62 -3.08 -1.29 7.62
C VAL A 62 -2.43 -0.32 6.65
N ALA A 63 -2.63 -0.56 5.35
CA ALA A 63 -2.32 0.45 4.34
C ALA A 63 -3.25 1.66 4.55
N ALA A 64 -2.66 2.77 5.00
CA ALA A 64 -3.40 3.98 5.35
C ALA A 64 -3.50 4.97 4.18
N GLY A 65 -2.89 4.68 3.05
CA GLY A 65 -2.91 5.49 1.84
C GLY A 65 -1.52 5.68 1.20
N PRO A 66 -1.50 6.19 -0.01
CA PRO A 66 -2.64 6.59 -0.86
C PRO A 66 -3.42 5.40 -1.43
N GLY A 67 -4.62 5.67 -1.97
CA GLY A 67 -5.43 4.63 -2.61
C GLY A 67 -6.90 4.99 -2.82
N SER A 68 -7.71 3.96 -3.05
CA SER A 68 -9.16 4.06 -3.16
C SER A 68 -9.78 4.63 -1.88
N PHE A 69 -10.54 5.71 -2.01
CA PHE A 69 -11.21 6.36 -0.88
C PHE A 69 -12.08 5.40 -0.06
N THR A 70 -12.89 4.58 -0.74
CA THR A 70 -13.74 3.57 -0.09
C THR A 70 -12.89 2.44 0.51
N GLY A 71 -11.90 1.95 -0.24
CA GLY A 71 -11.03 0.86 0.20
C GLY A 71 -10.25 1.22 1.47
N LEU A 72 -9.62 2.40 1.49
CA LEU A 72 -8.89 2.89 2.66
C LEU A 72 -9.78 3.02 3.90
N ARG A 73 -11.01 3.54 3.74
CA ARG A 73 -11.96 3.63 4.85
C ARG A 73 -12.35 2.27 5.40
N ILE A 74 -12.60 1.29 4.53
CA ILE A 74 -12.91 -0.08 4.95
C ILE A 74 -11.75 -0.67 5.74
N GLY A 75 -10.52 -0.62 5.20
CA GLY A 75 -9.33 -1.17 5.85
C GLY A 75 -9.02 -0.52 7.19
N VAL A 76 -8.97 0.81 7.22
CA VAL A 76 -8.66 1.56 8.45
C VAL A 76 -9.75 1.38 9.50
N SER A 77 -11.04 1.34 9.12
CA SER A 77 -12.12 1.07 10.07
C SER A 77 -12.04 -0.35 10.63
N ALA A 78 -11.72 -1.34 9.79
CA ALA A 78 -11.51 -2.72 10.23
C ALA A 78 -10.31 -2.81 11.20
N ALA A 79 -9.18 -2.20 10.86
CA ALA A 79 -7.99 -2.17 11.72
C ALA A 79 -8.28 -1.51 13.07
N LYS A 80 -8.96 -0.34 13.07
CA LYS A 80 -9.38 0.33 14.30
C LYS A 80 -10.29 -0.55 15.16
N GLY A 81 -11.27 -1.20 14.55
CA GLY A 81 -12.22 -2.06 15.27
C GLY A 81 -11.51 -3.24 15.92
N LEU A 82 -10.65 -3.94 15.19
CA LEU A 82 -9.86 -5.07 15.71
C LEU A 82 -8.92 -4.65 16.84
N ALA A 83 -8.18 -3.57 16.62
CA ALA A 83 -7.21 -3.08 17.59
C ALA A 83 -7.89 -2.53 18.85
N TRP A 84 -9.00 -1.81 18.70
CA TRP A 84 -9.77 -1.30 19.83
C TRP A 84 -10.31 -2.45 20.70
N ALA A 85 -10.91 -3.48 20.07
CA ALA A 85 -11.50 -4.60 20.80
C ALA A 85 -10.47 -5.47 21.51
N ALA A 86 -9.24 -5.53 21.00
CA ALA A 86 -8.14 -6.32 21.56
C ALA A 86 -7.12 -5.49 22.36
N GLU A 87 -7.36 -4.18 22.52
CA GLU A 87 -6.46 -3.22 23.20
C GLU A 87 -5.05 -3.21 22.60
N LEU A 88 -4.94 -3.35 21.27
CA LEU A 88 -3.68 -3.43 20.54
C LEU A 88 -3.28 -2.08 19.93
N PRO A 89 -1.97 -1.81 19.79
CA PRO A 89 -1.47 -0.71 19.00
C PRO A 89 -1.67 -0.92 17.50
N CYS A 90 -1.65 0.18 16.76
CA CYS A 90 -1.82 0.20 15.31
C CYS A 90 -0.61 0.78 14.58
N ALA A 91 -0.42 0.34 13.32
CA ALA A 91 0.42 1.00 12.35
C ALA A 91 -0.37 1.35 11.08
N GLY A 92 -0.44 2.63 10.73
CA GLY A 92 -0.85 3.08 9.42
C GLY A 92 0.38 3.28 8.53
N VAL A 93 0.46 2.54 7.42
CA VAL A 93 1.65 2.58 6.55
C VAL A 93 1.33 3.13 5.16
N SER A 94 2.35 3.67 4.48
CA SER A 94 2.22 4.06 3.08
C SER A 94 1.94 2.83 2.22
N THR A 95 0.87 2.90 1.43
CA THR A 95 0.53 1.84 0.46
C THR A 95 1.66 1.64 -0.56
N LEU A 96 2.29 2.73 -1.00
CA LEU A 96 3.36 2.68 -2.00
C LEU A 96 4.64 2.05 -1.41
N GLU A 97 4.96 2.35 -0.15
CA GLU A 97 6.08 1.71 0.53
C GLU A 97 5.82 0.23 0.79
N ALA A 98 4.63 -0.12 1.28
CA ALA A 98 4.24 -1.52 1.47
C ALA A 98 4.31 -2.32 0.16
N MET A 99 3.86 -1.73 -0.95
CA MET A 99 3.94 -2.34 -2.27
C MET A 99 5.38 -2.52 -2.76
N ALA A 100 6.27 -1.57 -2.48
CA ALA A 100 7.69 -1.67 -2.84
C ALA A 100 8.39 -2.84 -2.12
N GLN A 101 7.93 -3.25 -0.92
CA GLN A 101 8.48 -4.39 -0.17
C GLN A 101 8.45 -5.70 -0.97
N ASN A 102 7.50 -5.87 -1.89
CA ASN A 102 7.45 -7.05 -2.76
C ASN A 102 8.74 -7.24 -3.59
N LEU A 103 9.50 -6.17 -3.79
CA LEU A 103 10.67 -6.10 -4.66
C LEU A 103 11.96 -5.68 -3.91
N ALA A 104 11.93 -5.62 -2.57
CA ALA A 104 13.07 -5.20 -1.76
C ALA A 104 14.30 -6.09 -1.91
N HIS A 105 14.14 -7.33 -2.41
CA HIS A 105 15.21 -8.29 -2.67
C HIS A 105 16.06 -7.93 -3.90
N LEU A 106 15.63 -6.97 -4.72
CA LEU A 106 16.39 -6.54 -5.89
C LEU A 106 17.61 -5.71 -5.47
N GLU A 107 18.66 -5.76 -6.30
CA GLU A 107 19.89 -5.01 -6.05
C GLU A 107 20.03 -3.82 -7.00
N ASN A 108 20.43 -2.68 -6.46
CA ASN A 108 20.68 -1.44 -7.18
C ASN A 108 19.56 -1.09 -8.21
N THR A 109 18.31 -1.33 -7.85
CA THR A 109 17.16 -1.21 -8.74
C THR A 109 16.18 -0.16 -8.25
N VAL A 110 15.76 0.75 -9.13
CA VAL A 110 14.71 1.74 -8.83
C VAL A 110 13.34 1.10 -8.99
N ILE A 111 12.61 1.01 -7.90
CA ILE A 111 11.22 0.56 -7.86
C ILE A 111 10.32 1.76 -8.10
N VAL A 112 9.56 1.72 -9.18
CA VAL A 112 8.60 2.75 -9.58
C VAL A 112 7.22 2.29 -9.15
N CYS A 113 6.78 2.72 -7.97
CA CYS A 113 5.45 2.44 -7.48
C CYS A 113 4.42 3.30 -8.22
N ALA A 114 3.40 2.68 -8.80
CA ALA A 114 2.34 3.35 -9.54
C ALA A 114 0.97 2.72 -9.26
N MET A 115 0.08 3.48 -8.60
CA MET A 115 -1.32 3.13 -8.46
C MET A 115 -2.18 4.04 -9.34
N ASP A 116 -3.24 3.50 -9.94
CA ASP A 116 -4.14 4.28 -10.80
C ASP A 116 -4.91 5.34 -9.99
N ALA A 117 -4.54 6.61 -10.18
CA ALA A 117 -5.22 7.75 -9.56
C ALA A 117 -6.30 8.35 -10.48
N ARG A 118 -6.66 7.67 -11.60
CA ARG A 118 -7.56 8.12 -12.65
C ARG A 118 -7.04 9.34 -13.45
N ARG A 119 -7.66 9.61 -14.61
CA ARG A 119 -7.37 10.78 -15.46
C ARG A 119 -5.89 10.89 -15.86
N ASN A 120 -5.26 9.77 -16.27
CA ASN A 120 -3.84 9.71 -16.65
C ASN A 120 -2.86 10.18 -15.55
N GLN A 121 -3.24 10.03 -14.30
CA GLN A 121 -2.41 10.29 -13.14
C GLN A 121 -2.22 9.02 -12.34
N VAL A 122 -1.12 8.97 -11.60
CA VAL A 122 -0.79 7.89 -10.68
C VAL A 122 -0.51 8.43 -9.28
N TYR A 123 -0.87 7.66 -8.27
CA TYR A 123 -0.18 7.77 -6.99
C TYR A 123 1.18 7.10 -7.18
N ASN A 124 2.23 7.83 -6.87
CA ASN A 124 3.59 7.44 -7.17
C ASN A 124 4.52 7.70 -5.99
N ALA A 125 5.45 6.80 -5.80
CA ALA A 125 6.68 6.99 -5.05
C ALA A 125 7.79 6.19 -5.73
N LEU A 126 9.03 6.59 -5.51
CA LEU A 126 10.22 5.93 -6.02
C LEU A 126 11.05 5.42 -4.85
N PHE A 127 11.54 4.20 -4.96
CA PHE A 127 12.41 3.57 -3.98
C PHE A 127 13.63 2.97 -4.67
N LEU A 128 14.77 2.99 -4.00
CA LEU A 128 15.93 2.21 -4.37
C LEU A 128 15.97 0.94 -3.52
N ALA A 129 15.97 -0.21 -4.18
CA ALA A 129 16.22 -1.49 -3.54
C ALA A 129 17.72 -1.78 -3.54
N GLU A 130 18.29 -1.99 -2.37
CA GLU A 130 19.72 -2.24 -2.15
C GLU A 130 19.93 -2.98 -0.84
N GLY A 131 20.70 -4.08 -0.85
CA GLY A 131 21.01 -4.85 0.35
C GLY A 131 19.79 -5.40 1.08
N GLY A 132 18.73 -5.80 0.35
CA GLY A 132 17.49 -6.29 0.95
C GLY A 132 16.64 -5.22 1.63
N THR A 133 16.99 -3.94 1.48
CA THR A 133 16.29 -2.81 2.08
C THR A 133 15.78 -1.84 1.02
N LEU A 134 14.87 -0.94 1.43
CA LEU A 134 14.32 0.10 0.58
C LEU A 134 14.77 1.48 1.08
N ARG A 135 15.38 2.26 0.21
CA ARG A 135 15.61 3.68 0.44
C ARG A 135 14.63 4.50 -0.39
N ARG A 136 13.80 5.29 0.28
CA ARG A 136 12.84 6.18 -0.39
C ARG A 136 13.59 7.28 -1.17
N LEU A 137 13.21 7.51 -2.44
CA LEU A 137 13.78 8.54 -3.31
C LEU A 137 12.88 9.76 -3.46
N CYS A 138 11.55 9.59 -3.31
CA CYS A 138 10.61 10.71 -3.24
C CYS A 138 9.41 10.36 -2.37
N ASP A 139 8.72 11.38 -1.88
CA ASP A 139 7.52 11.24 -1.09
C ASP A 139 6.34 10.69 -1.90
N ASP A 140 5.34 10.15 -1.20
CA ASP A 140 4.08 9.73 -1.80
C ASP A 140 3.39 10.94 -2.45
N ARG A 141 3.04 10.84 -3.72
CA ARG A 141 2.49 11.94 -4.51
C ARG A 141 1.44 11.49 -5.50
N ALA A 142 0.59 12.42 -5.94
CA ALA A 142 -0.37 12.22 -7.02
C ALA A 142 0.07 13.07 -8.22
N VAL A 143 0.57 12.46 -9.27
CA VAL A 143 1.22 13.17 -10.39
C VAL A 143 0.79 12.63 -11.75
N ALA A 144 0.97 13.44 -12.80
CA ALA A 144 0.86 12.98 -14.18
C ALA A 144 2.02 12.03 -14.53
N LEU A 145 1.79 11.14 -15.48
CA LEU A 145 2.82 10.19 -15.95
C LEU A 145 4.07 10.89 -16.51
N ASP A 146 3.90 12.06 -17.14
CA ASP A 146 5.02 12.86 -17.66
C ASP A 146 6.00 13.30 -16.56
N VAL A 147 5.51 13.57 -15.35
CA VAL A 147 6.35 13.91 -14.20
C VAL A 147 7.21 12.71 -13.81
N VAL A 148 6.61 11.52 -13.76
CA VAL A 148 7.36 10.28 -13.47
C VAL A 148 8.41 10.02 -14.55
N ALA A 149 8.07 10.25 -15.82
CA ALA A 149 9.02 10.12 -16.93
C ALA A 149 10.18 11.13 -16.81
N ALA A 150 9.90 12.38 -16.46
CA ALA A 150 10.92 13.41 -16.28
C ALA A 150 11.90 13.05 -15.15
N ASP A 151 11.41 12.55 -14.01
CA ASP A 151 12.25 12.14 -12.88
C ASP A 151 13.17 10.96 -13.21
N LEU A 152 12.76 10.10 -14.14
CA LEU A 152 13.50 8.88 -14.48
C LEU A 152 14.38 9.04 -15.74
N LYS A 153 14.33 10.19 -16.41
CA LYS A 153 15.01 10.41 -17.69
C LYS A 153 16.53 10.24 -17.61
N GLU A 154 17.13 10.77 -16.56
CA GLU A 154 18.58 10.71 -16.34
C GLU A 154 19.01 9.54 -15.43
N GLU A 155 18.05 8.76 -14.95
CA GLU A 155 18.32 7.61 -14.09
C GLU A 155 18.89 6.45 -14.91
N GLN A 156 20.10 5.98 -14.55
CA GLN A 156 20.79 4.92 -15.29
C GLN A 156 20.56 3.51 -14.70
N ARG A 157 20.12 3.43 -13.45
CA ARG A 157 19.89 2.14 -12.80
C ARG A 157 18.73 1.37 -13.43
N PRO A 158 18.70 0.05 -13.32
CA PRO A 158 17.52 -0.75 -13.68
C PRO A 158 16.25 -0.22 -12.99
N LYS A 159 15.14 -0.21 -13.73
CA LYS A 159 13.85 0.29 -13.24
C LYS A 159 12.80 -0.80 -13.37
N ILE A 160 12.00 -0.98 -12.32
CA ILE A 160 10.88 -1.91 -12.32
C ILE A 160 9.61 -1.22 -11.84
N VAL A 161 8.53 -1.35 -12.60
CA VAL A 161 7.24 -0.70 -12.31
C VAL A 161 6.31 -1.69 -11.61
N VAL A 162 5.72 -1.27 -10.48
CA VAL A 162 4.85 -2.10 -9.63
C VAL A 162 3.56 -1.34 -9.26
N GLY A 163 2.46 -2.04 -9.03
CA GLY A 163 1.16 -1.52 -8.64
C GLY A 163 0.05 -1.82 -9.63
N ASP A 164 -1.18 -1.51 -9.26
CA ASP A 164 -2.36 -1.67 -10.12
C ASP A 164 -2.39 -0.67 -11.29
N GLY A 165 -1.67 0.45 -11.20
CA GLY A 165 -1.37 1.39 -12.29
C GLY A 165 -0.08 1.08 -13.06
N ALA A 166 0.63 0.01 -12.72
CA ALA A 166 1.95 -0.28 -13.28
C ALA A 166 1.96 -0.45 -14.80
N LEU A 167 0.95 -1.10 -15.38
CA LEU A 167 0.89 -1.28 -16.83
C LEU A 167 0.73 0.05 -17.57
N LEU A 168 -0.10 0.94 -17.04
CA LEU A 168 -0.29 2.29 -17.58
C LEU A 168 1.03 3.09 -17.52
N CYS A 169 1.69 3.08 -16.37
CA CYS A 169 2.96 3.77 -16.15
C CYS A 169 4.08 3.17 -17.02
N TYR A 170 4.23 1.85 -17.05
CA TYR A 170 5.20 1.15 -17.89
C TYR A 170 5.09 1.51 -19.37
N ASN A 171 3.88 1.46 -19.95
CA ASN A 171 3.66 1.81 -21.35
C ASN A 171 4.04 3.25 -21.65
N HIS A 172 3.71 4.17 -20.75
CA HIS A 172 4.07 5.59 -20.89
C HIS A 172 5.59 5.81 -20.84
N LEU A 173 6.28 5.19 -19.87
CA LEU A 173 7.75 5.27 -19.75
C LEU A 173 8.46 4.70 -21.00
N ARG A 174 7.99 3.56 -21.51
CA ARG A 174 8.54 2.95 -22.73
C ARG A 174 8.33 3.84 -23.95
N GLN A 175 7.17 4.49 -24.09
CA GLN A 175 6.91 5.47 -25.14
C GLN A 175 7.81 6.72 -25.05
N ALA A 176 8.14 7.13 -23.81
CA ALA A 176 9.08 8.22 -23.55
C ALA A 176 10.56 7.82 -23.74
N GLY A 177 10.86 6.58 -24.18
CA GLY A 177 12.21 6.09 -24.40
C GLY A 177 12.95 5.67 -23.12
N ILE A 178 12.25 5.55 -22.00
CA ILE A 178 12.84 5.14 -20.71
C ILE A 178 12.81 3.61 -20.62
N ASP A 179 13.99 3.01 -20.47
CA ASP A 179 14.10 1.57 -20.27
C ASP A 179 13.67 1.19 -18.86
N CYS A 180 12.70 0.27 -18.77
CA CYS A 180 12.14 -0.25 -17.52
C CYS A 180 11.51 -1.60 -17.77
N SER A 181 11.33 -2.37 -16.70
CA SER A 181 10.61 -3.64 -16.69
C SER A 181 9.29 -3.52 -15.90
N LEU A 182 8.38 -4.44 -16.16
CA LEU A 182 7.13 -4.56 -15.42
C LEU A 182 7.28 -5.69 -14.38
N ALA A 183 6.89 -5.44 -13.16
CA ALA A 183 6.93 -6.45 -12.10
C ALA A 183 6.13 -7.71 -12.49
N PRO A 184 6.60 -8.92 -12.16
CA PRO A 184 5.86 -10.16 -12.38
C PRO A 184 4.45 -10.08 -11.79
N ALA A 185 3.48 -10.71 -12.43
CA ALA A 185 2.07 -10.57 -12.07
C ALA A 185 1.76 -10.90 -10.59
N HIS A 186 2.46 -11.88 -10.01
CA HIS A 186 2.29 -12.30 -8.60
C HIS A 186 2.94 -11.37 -7.57
N LEU A 187 3.83 -10.45 -8.01
CA LEU A 187 4.48 -9.44 -7.15
C LEU A 187 4.00 -8.02 -7.44
N ARG A 188 3.09 -7.85 -8.40
CA ARG A 188 2.73 -6.54 -8.93
C ARG A 188 1.76 -5.77 -8.06
N PHE A 189 0.88 -6.46 -7.34
CA PHE A 189 -0.22 -5.82 -6.63
C PHE A 189 0.11 -5.54 -5.17
N GLN A 190 -0.68 -4.67 -4.58
CA GLN A 190 -0.67 -4.35 -3.16
C GLN A 190 -0.91 -5.62 -2.34
N ASP A 191 -0.13 -5.80 -1.27
CA ASP A 191 -0.13 -7.00 -0.46
C ASP A 191 0.09 -6.69 1.03
N ALA A 192 -0.63 -7.38 1.90
CA ALA A 192 -0.56 -7.16 3.33
C ALA A 192 0.76 -7.61 3.97
N VAL A 193 1.56 -8.46 3.31
CA VAL A 193 2.91 -8.77 3.79
C VAL A 193 3.77 -7.51 3.84
N GLY A 194 3.76 -6.70 2.78
CA GLY A 194 4.47 -5.42 2.77
C GLY A 194 3.98 -4.45 3.85
N VAL A 195 2.66 -4.47 4.15
CA VAL A 195 2.08 -3.70 5.26
C VAL A 195 2.68 -4.14 6.60
N CYS A 196 2.76 -5.45 6.86
CA CYS A 196 3.38 -5.99 8.08
C CYS A 196 4.86 -5.60 8.20
N LEU A 197 5.64 -5.71 7.12
CA LEU A 197 7.08 -5.39 7.13
C LEU A 197 7.33 -3.89 7.42
N CYS A 198 6.50 -3.00 6.87
CA CYS A 198 6.56 -1.58 7.19
C CYS A 198 6.15 -1.31 8.65
N ALA A 199 5.14 -2.01 9.16
CA ALA A 199 4.68 -1.88 10.53
C ALA A 199 5.70 -2.41 11.56
N GLU A 200 6.43 -3.45 11.23
CA GLU A 200 7.50 -3.97 12.07
C GLU A 200 8.62 -2.93 12.26
N ARG A 201 9.02 -2.26 11.18
CA ARG A 201 9.96 -1.13 11.27
C ARG A 201 9.38 0.00 12.12
N ALA A 202 8.09 0.34 11.94
CA ALA A 202 7.42 1.34 12.76
C ALA A 202 7.43 0.97 14.26
N ALA A 203 7.26 -0.32 14.57
CA ALA A 203 7.34 -0.82 15.94
C ALA A 203 8.75 -0.71 16.53
N GLN A 204 9.79 -1.03 15.77
CA GLN A 204 11.18 -0.89 16.18
C GLN A 204 11.59 0.58 16.42
N GLU A 205 10.91 1.51 15.77
CA GLU A 205 11.12 2.95 15.88
C GLU A 205 10.14 3.64 16.83
N ASP A 206 9.41 2.88 17.67
CA ASP A 206 8.39 3.37 18.60
C ASP A 206 7.32 4.28 17.96
N ARG A 207 6.94 3.99 16.69
CA ARG A 207 5.96 4.77 15.92
C ARG A 207 4.58 4.10 15.81
N LEU A 208 4.28 3.11 16.64
CA LEU A 208 2.93 2.59 16.75
C LEU A 208 2.02 3.61 17.44
N VAL A 209 0.77 3.64 17.03
CA VAL A 209 -0.24 4.58 17.54
C VAL A 209 -1.44 3.82 18.11
N SER A 210 -2.26 4.49 18.90
CA SER A 210 -3.55 3.91 19.34
C SER A 210 -4.54 3.80 18.18
N ALA A 211 -5.54 2.95 18.33
CA ALA A 211 -6.64 2.85 17.36
C ALA A 211 -7.36 4.21 17.13
N ALA A 212 -7.42 5.08 18.14
CA ALA A 212 -8.01 6.40 18.02
C ALA A 212 -7.19 7.33 17.10
N GLU A 213 -5.88 7.29 17.20
CA GLU A 213 -4.94 8.15 16.48
C GLU A 213 -4.66 7.69 15.05
N LEU A 214 -4.96 6.42 14.72
CA LEU A 214 -4.78 5.89 13.37
C LEU A 214 -5.59 6.73 12.35
N GLN A 215 -4.94 7.28 11.33
CA GLN A 215 -5.55 8.16 10.34
C GLN A 215 -5.29 7.69 8.91
N ILE A 216 -6.15 8.10 7.98
CA ILE A 216 -5.98 7.87 6.55
C ILE A 216 -5.17 9.03 5.96
N ALA A 217 -4.14 8.69 5.18
CA ALA A 217 -3.34 9.65 4.42
C ALA A 217 -3.96 9.90 3.03
N TYR A 218 -4.82 10.91 2.92
CA TYR A 218 -5.41 11.31 1.64
C TYR A 218 -4.47 12.25 0.88
N LEU A 219 -3.97 11.83 -0.28
CA LEU A 219 -3.21 12.71 -1.19
C LEU A 219 -4.13 13.53 -2.12
N ARG A 220 -5.42 13.20 -2.17
CA ARG A 220 -6.43 13.89 -2.97
C ARG A 220 -7.72 14.00 -2.19
N LEU A 221 -8.44 15.09 -2.41
CA LEU A 221 -9.82 15.24 -1.96
C LEU A 221 -10.70 14.18 -2.61
N SER A 222 -11.72 13.72 -1.90
CA SER A 222 -12.73 12.81 -2.46
C SER A 222 -13.39 13.42 -3.71
N GLN A 223 -13.99 12.59 -4.55
CA GLN A 223 -14.70 13.08 -5.73
C GLN A 223 -15.83 14.04 -5.32
N ALA A 224 -16.57 13.73 -4.27
CA ALA A 224 -17.66 14.56 -3.75
C ALA A 224 -17.17 15.93 -3.26
N GLU A 225 -16.05 15.97 -2.54
CA GLU A 225 -15.44 17.24 -2.09
C GLU A 225 -14.96 18.09 -3.27
N ARG A 226 -14.34 17.47 -4.27
CA ARG A 226 -13.91 18.19 -5.49
C ARG A 226 -15.09 18.74 -6.28
N GLU A 227 -16.17 17.96 -6.44
CA GLU A 227 -17.38 18.40 -7.12
C GLU A 227 -18.09 19.52 -6.35
N ARG A 228 -18.07 19.47 -5.03
CA ARG A 228 -18.58 20.53 -4.17
C ARG A 228 -17.79 21.82 -4.38
N LEU A 229 -16.45 21.79 -4.26
CA LEU A 229 -15.59 22.95 -4.48
C LEU A 229 -15.74 23.53 -5.89
N GLN A 230 -15.91 22.67 -6.91
CA GLN A 230 -16.17 23.14 -8.28
C GLN A 230 -17.53 23.82 -8.47
N LYS A 231 -18.55 23.40 -7.70
CA LYS A 231 -19.87 24.06 -7.72
C LYS A 231 -19.81 25.39 -6.98
N GLU A 232 -19.13 25.46 -5.84
CA GLU A 232 -18.93 26.69 -5.07
C GLU A 232 -18.17 27.73 -5.92
N ALA A 233 -17.07 27.36 -6.57
CA ALA A 233 -16.28 28.24 -7.45
C ALA A 233 -17.00 28.70 -8.74
N LYS A 234 -18.12 28.07 -9.12
CA LYS A 234 -18.94 28.50 -10.28
C LYS A 234 -20.13 29.36 -9.87
N ALA A 235 -20.40 29.47 -8.57
CA ALA A 235 -21.48 30.27 -8.01
C ALA A 235 -21.01 31.65 -7.55
N GLU A 236 -19.72 31.88 -7.49
CA GLU A 236 -19.02 33.18 -7.37
C GLU A 236 -18.75 33.79 -8.76
#